data_5c6a82dc036796efc16af2a4b22340f6
#
_entry.id   5c6a82dc036796efc16af2a4b22340f6
#
_cell.length_a   1.000
_cell.length_b   1.000
_cell.length_c   1.000
_cell.angle_alpha   90.00
_cell.angle_beta   90.00
_cell.angle_gamma   90.00
#
_symmetry.space_group_name_H-M   'P 1'
#
loop_
_entity.id
_entity.type
_entity.pdbx_description
1 polymer ?
#
loop_
_entity_poly.entity_id
_entity_poly.type
_entity_poly.pdbx_seq_one_letter_code
_entity_poly.pdbx_strand_id
1 'polypeptide(L)'
;MSDFQVLIKRIDPDLPLPKYSMGGDAGADIVSRIDITLAPGERALVPTGISIALPDGYVALVHPRSGLAIKHGVTMVNAPGTVDAGFRGELQCIMINHDPKESVTFKRGDRIAQLVFQKVERAEFVE
;
A
#
# COMPACT_ATOMS: atom_id res chain seq x y z
N MET A 1 3.82 -15.34 17.04
CA MET A 1 2.34 -15.33 17.15
C MET A 1 1.84 -13.96 16.72
N SER A 2 0.80 -13.92 15.94
CA SER A 2 0.23 -12.65 15.50
C SER A 2 -0.74 -12.10 16.53
N ASP A 3 -0.80 -10.76 16.65
CA ASP A 3 -1.71 -10.08 17.58
C ASP A 3 -3.15 -10.14 17.10
N PHE A 4 -3.36 -10.26 15.79
CA PHE A 4 -4.69 -10.32 15.18
C PHE A 4 -4.58 -10.90 13.76
N GLN A 5 -5.72 -11.23 13.19
CA GLN A 5 -5.79 -11.77 11.84
C GLN A 5 -6.45 -10.78 10.90
N VAL A 6 -5.89 -10.66 9.72
CA VAL A 6 -6.46 -9.91 8.60
C VAL A 6 -6.85 -10.92 7.53
N LEU A 7 -8.14 -10.98 7.20
CA LEU A 7 -8.61 -11.82 6.11
C LEU A 7 -8.25 -11.17 4.80
N ILE A 8 -7.76 -11.96 3.85
CA ILE A 8 -7.36 -11.49 2.52
C ILE A 8 -8.10 -12.27 1.46
N LYS A 9 -8.63 -11.53 0.47
CA LYS A 9 -9.10 -12.10 -0.78
C LYS A 9 -8.06 -11.78 -1.85
N ARG A 10 -7.54 -12.80 -2.51
CA ARG A 10 -6.68 -12.64 -3.69
C ARG A 10 -7.56 -12.42 -4.91
N ILE A 11 -7.60 -11.20 -5.39
CA ILE A 11 -8.25 -10.85 -6.65
C ILE A 11 -7.41 -11.40 -7.80
N ASP A 12 -6.09 -11.34 -7.63
CA ASP A 12 -5.11 -11.90 -8.56
C ASP A 12 -4.31 -13.00 -7.84
N PRO A 13 -4.70 -14.29 -8.00
CA PRO A 13 -4.09 -15.37 -7.23
C PRO A 13 -2.64 -15.70 -7.62
N ASP A 14 -2.16 -15.18 -8.74
CA ASP A 14 -0.76 -15.38 -9.16
C ASP A 14 0.22 -14.44 -8.47
N LEU A 15 -0.29 -13.43 -7.75
CA LEU A 15 0.55 -12.51 -6.99
C LEU A 15 0.75 -13.00 -5.54
N PRO A 16 1.89 -12.65 -4.92
CA PRO A 16 2.13 -13.04 -3.53
C PRO A 16 1.23 -12.29 -2.56
N LEU A 17 1.00 -12.88 -1.40
CA LEU A 17 0.39 -12.18 -0.27
C LEU A 17 1.35 -11.09 0.25
N PRO A 18 0.82 -10.06 0.93
CA PRO A 18 1.66 -9.11 1.66
C PRO A 18 2.64 -9.85 2.57
N LYS A 19 3.87 -9.37 2.61
CA LYS A 19 4.93 -10.08 3.32
C LYS A 19 5.84 -9.10 4.06
N TYR A 20 6.14 -9.44 5.31
CA TYR A 20 7.20 -8.79 6.06
C TYR A 20 8.54 -9.35 5.58
N SER A 21 9.46 -8.46 5.20
CA SER A 21 10.78 -8.89 4.72
C SER A 21 11.64 -9.50 5.82
N MET A 22 11.56 -8.90 7.02
CA MET A 22 12.36 -9.33 8.17
C MET A 22 11.51 -9.34 9.43
N GLY A 23 11.92 -10.12 10.42
CA GLY A 23 11.29 -10.08 11.74
C GLY A 23 11.40 -8.69 12.36
N GLY A 24 10.31 -8.20 12.90
CA GLY A 24 10.24 -6.87 13.50
C GLY A 24 9.88 -5.75 12.54
N ASP A 25 9.79 -6.01 11.23
CA ASP A 25 9.35 -5.00 10.27
C ASP A 25 7.92 -4.57 10.57
N ALA A 26 7.66 -3.26 10.51
CA ALA A 26 6.32 -2.71 10.69
C ALA A 26 5.49 -2.80 9.41
N GLY A 27 6.13 -2.75 8.25
CA GLY A 27 5.45 -2.73 6.96
C GLY A 27 5.50 -4.07 6.25
N ALA A 28 4.34 -4.54 5.80
CA ALA A 28 4.23 -5.72 4.94
C ALA A 28 4.19 -5.25 3.49
N ASP A 29 5.12 -5.73 2.65
CA ASP A 29 5.21 -5.31 1.26
C ASP A 29 4.00 -5.75 0.45
N ILE A 30 3.49 -4.85 -0.38
CA ILE A 30 2.47 -5.12 -1.39
C ILE A 30 3.01 -4.76 -2.77
N VAL A 31 2.46 -5.40 -3.79
CA VAL A 31 3.02 -5.38 -5.14
C VAL A 31 2.06 -4.75 -6.14
N SER A 32 2.60 -4.33 -7.28
CA SER A 32 1.81 -3.89 -8.41
C SER A 32 1.18 -5.09 -9.13
N ARG A 33 -0.11 -5.00 -9.46
CA ARG A 33 -0.80 -5.99 -10.28
C ARG A 33 -0.48 -5.83 -11.76
N ILE A 34 0.01 -4.67 -12.18
CA ILE A 34 0.18 -4.29 -13.58
C ILE A 34 1.59 -3.79 -13.87
N ASP A 35 1.97 -3.84 -15.14
CA ASP A 35 3.09 -3.08 -15.65
C ASP A 35 2.64 -1.66 -15.87
N ILE A 36 3.43 -0.67 -15.42
CA ILE A 36 3.09 0.74 -15.58
C ILE A 36 4.34 1.60 -15.62
N THR A 37 4.33 2.60 -16.48
CA THR A 37 5.38 3.62 -16.54
C THR A 37 4.78 4.97 -16.15
N LEU A 38 5.45 5.65 -15.23
CA LEU A 38 5.09 7.00 -14.81
C LEU A 38 6.12 7.98 -15.34
N ALA A 39 5.70 8.88 -16.20
CA ALA A 39 6.51 10.00 -16.65
C ALA A 39 6.75 10.98 -15.48
N PRO A 40 7.75 11.89 -15.59
CA PRO A 40 7.96 12.91 -14.57
C PRO A 40 6.68 13.70 -14.26
N GLY A 41 6.31 13.74 -12.97
CA GLY A 41 5.10 14.43 -12.50
C GLY A 41 3.80 13.65 -12.69
N GLU A 42 3.82 12.50 -13.35
CA GLU A 42 2.63 11.70 -13.59
C GLU A 42 2.21 10.90 -12.37
N ARG A 43 0.90 10.82 -12.14
CA ARG A 43 0.31 9.94 -11.14
C ARG A 43 -0.63 8.94 -11.78
N ALA A 44 -0.79 7.79 -11.13
CA ALA A 44 -1.73 6.77 -11.57
C ALA A 44 -2.22 5.95 -10.40
N LEU A 45 -3.41 5.40 -10.55
CA LEU A 45 -3.99 4.45 -9.62
C LEU A 45 -3.49 3.06 -9.96
N VAL A 46 -2.68 2.48 -9.08
CA VAL A 46 -2.05 1.18 -9.32
C VAL A 46 -2.70 0.11 -8.47
N PRO A 47 -3.34 -0.89 -9.09
CA PRO A 47 -3.99 -1.98 -8.36
C PRO A 47 -2.96 -2.94 -7.77
N THR A 48 -3.32 -3.57 -6.65
CA THR A 48 -2.45 -4.51 -5.93
C THR A 48 -2.89 -5.97 -6.02
N GLY A 49 -4.11 -6.21 -6.51
CA GLY A 49 -4.63 -7.57 -6.67
C GLY A 49 -5.15 -8.21 -5.39
N ILE A 50 -5.32 -7.46 -4.31
CA ILE A 50 -5.86 -7.96 -3.05
C ILE A 50 -6.93 -7.04 -2.48
N SER A 51 -7.84 -7.62 -1.72
CA SER A 51 -8.70 -6.89 -0.78
C SER A 51 -8.55 -7.50 0.61
N ILE A 52 -8.80 -6.70 1.63
CA ILE A 52 -8.62 -7.12 3.02
C ILE A 52 -9.88 -6.85 3.83
N ALA A 53 -10.01 -7.59 4.93
CA ALA A 53 -11.05 -7.37 5.92
C ALA A 53 -10.39 -7.18 7.29
N LEU A 54 -10.36 -5.94 7.74
CA LEU A 54 -9.81 -5.59 9.04
C LEU A 54 -10.86 -5.76 10.13
N PRO A 55 -10.46 -6.25 11.31
CA PRO A 55 -11.36 -6.17 12.47
C PRO A 55 -11.60 -4.72 12.88
N ASP A 56 -12.77 -4.45 13.47
CA ASP A 56 -13.07 -3.15 14.04
C ASP A 56 -11.99 -2.73 15.05
N GLY A 57 -11.71 -1.43 15.11
CA GLY A 57 -10.70 -0.90 16.01
C GLY A 57 -9.29 -0.90 15.41
N TYR A 58 -9.13 -1.33 14.16
CA TYR A 58 -7.86 -1.30 13.46
C TYR A 58 -7.94 -0.49 12.18
N VAL A 59 -6.79 -0.01 11.74
CA VAL A 59 -6.60 0.68 10.45
C VAL A 59 -5.41 0.05 9.74
N ALA A 60 -5.50 -0.04 8.43
CA ALA A 60 -4.32 -0.32 7.61
C ALA A 60 -3.87 0.99 6.94
N LEU A 61 -2.62 1.34 7.14
CA LEU A 61 -2.01 2.51 6.50
C LEU A 61 -1.15 2.03 5.34
N VAL A 62 -1.37 2.60 4.17
CA VAL A 62 -0.57 2.30 2.99
C VAL A 62 0.54 3.34 2.93
N HIS A 63 1.76 2.88 3.18
CA HIS A 63 2.94 3.74 3.19
C HIS A 63 3.75 3.54 1.92
N PRO A 64 4.41 4.60 1.41
CA PRO A 64 5.38 4.45 0.35
C PRO A 64 6.63 3.71 0.85
N ARG A 65 7.49 3.32 -0.08
CA ARG A 65 8.75 2.66 0.23
C ARG A 65 9.89 3.65 0.12
N SER A 66 10.74 3.70 1.15
CA SER A 66 11.86 4.63 1.21
C SER A 66 12.87 4.45 0.07
N GLY A 67 13.10 3.20 -0.36
CA GLY A 67 14.00 2.93 -1.48
C GLY A 67 13.52 3.52 -2.80
N LEU A 68 12.22 3.43 -3.08
CA LEU A 68 11.64 4.04 -4.28
C LEU A 68 11.66 5.57 -4.18
N ALA A 69 11.45 6.10 -2.99
CA ALA A 69 11.47 7.54 -2.76
C ALA A 69 12.85 8.14 -3.06
N ILE A 70 13.91 7.56 -2.49
CA ILE A 70 15.26 8.11 -2.65
C ILE A 70 15.85 7.84 -4.04
N LYS A 71 15.60 6.66 -4.61
CA LYS A 71 16.20 6.29 -5.90
C LYS A 71 15.47 6.88 -7.10
N HIS A 72 14.15 6.97 -7.03
CA HIS A 72 13.31 7.31 -8.17
C HIS A 72 12.39 8.50 -7.94
N GLY A 73 12.36 9.06 -6.74
CA GLY A 73 11.43 10.14 -6.42
C GLY A 73 9.98 9.71 -6.42
N VAL A 74 9.71 8.42 -6.18
CA VAL A 74 8.36 7.87 -6.21
C VAL A 74 7.76 7.83 -4.82
N THR A 75 6.54 8.31 -4.70
CA THR A 75 5.73 8.24 -3.49
C THR A 75 4.26 8.04 -3.84
N MET A 76 3.40 8.21 -2.86
CA MET A 76 1.96 8.21 -3.04
C MET A 76 1.41 9.60 -2.77
N VAL A 77 0.43 10.03 -3.58
CA VAL A 77 -0.16 11.36 -3.45
C VAL A 77 -0.81 11.56 -2.08
N ASN A 78 -1.44 10.50 -1.55
CA ASN A 78 -2.12 10.51 -0.26
C ASN A 78 -1.37 9.72 0.81
N ALA A 79 -0.05 9.82 0.83
CA ALA A 79 0.75 9.11 1.84
C ALA A 79 0.54 9.70 3.25
N PRO A 80 0.07 8.89 4.24
CA PRO A 80 -0.34 7.51 4.08
C PRO A 80 -1.78 7.39 3.56
N GLY A 81 -2.04 6.35 2.78
CA GLY A 81 -3.40 5.98 2.42
C GLY A 81 -4.08 5.32 3.62
N THR A 82 -5.31 5.70 3.91
CA THR A 82 -6.06 5.14 5.04
C THR A 82 -7.04 4.09 4.53
N VAL A 83 -6.90 2.86 5.04
CA VAL A 83 -7.83 1.76 4.74
C VAL A 83 -8.66 1.49 5.99
N ASP A 84 -9.93 1.81 5.92
CA ASP A 84 -10.87 1.64 7.01
C ASP A 84 -11.25 0.17 7.22
N ALA A 85 -11.65 -0.19 8.44
CA ALA A 85 -12.06 -1.54 8.77
C ALA A 85 -13.22 -2.04 7.89
N GLY A 86 -14.12 -1.15 7.47
CA GLY A 86 -15.26 -1.50 6.62
C GLY A 86 -14.97 -1.59 5.12
N PHE A 87 -13.78 -1.20 4.68
CA PHE A 87 -13.44 -1.20 3.27
C PHE A 87 -13.18 -2.62 2.75
N ARG A 88 -13.85 -3.02 1.66
CA ARG A 88 -13.73 -4.35 1.05
C ARG A 88 -13.29 -4.33 -0.41
N GLY A 89 -13.04 -3.16 -0.97
CA GLY A 89 -12.57 -3.03 -2.34
C GLY A 89 -11.13 -3.45 -2.52
N GLU A 90 -10.70 -3.56 -3.76
CA GLU A 90 -9.29 -3.79 -4.07
C GLU A 90 -8.44 -2.67 -3.54
N LEU A 91 -7.34 -3.01 -2.85
CA LEU A 91 -6.35 -2.02 -2.43
C LEU A 91 -5.63 -1.49 -3.66
N GLN A 92 -5.59 -0.18 -3.80
CA GLN A 92 -4.93 0.49 -4.90
C GLN A 92 -4.07 1.62 -4.35
N CYS A 93 -2.94 1.87 -5.02
CA CYS A 93 -1.98 2.89 -4.62
C CYS A 93 -2.01 4.04 -5.62
N ILE A 94 -2.19 5.27 -5.12
CA ILE A 94 -2.12 6.47 -5.95
C ILE A 94 -0.65 6.87 -6.03
N MET A 95 0.08 6.29 -6.99
CA MET A 95 1.51 6.48 -7.15
C MET A 95 1.80 7.75 -7.94
N ILE A 96 2.86 8.45 -7.59
CA ILE A 96 3.32 9.64 -8.30
C ILE A 96 4.84 9.61 -8.46
N ASN A 97 5.32 10.03 -9.63
CA ASN A 97 6.73 10.22 -9.91
C ASN A 97 7.10 11.69 -9.75
N HIS A 98 7.86 12.00 -8.69
CA HIS A 98 8.34 13.36 -8.45
C HIS A 98 9.70 13.65 -9.10
N ASP A 99 10.30 12.67 -9.78
CA ASP A 99 11.54 12.94 -10.47
C ASP A 99 11.29 13.96 -11.60
N PRO A 100 12.13 15.00 -11.73
CA PRO A 100 11.88 16.04 -12.73
C PRO A 100 12.26 15.65 -14.16
N LYS A 101 13.02 14.55 -14.34
CA LYS A 101 13.60 14.21 -15.63
C LYS A 101 13.34 12.78 -16.09
N GLU A 102 13.36 11.82 -15.17
CA GLU A 102 13.35 10.40 -15.51
C GLU A 102 11.99 9.77 -15.27
N SER A 103 11.53 8.99 -16.26
CA SER A 103 10.38 8.11 -16.06
C SER A 103 10.77 6.93 -15.18
N VAL A 104 9.79 6.33 -14.51
CA VAL A 104 9.95 5.12 -13.71
C VAL A 104 8.98 4.07 -14.20
N THR A 105 9.44 2.82 -14.31
CA THR A 105 8.61 1.70 -14.73
C THR A 105 8.53 0.68 -13.60
N PHE A 106 7.29 0.29 -13.28
CA PHE A 106 7.01 -0.85 -12.41
C PHE A 106 6.51 -2.01 -13.26
N LYS A 107 6.97 -3.20 -12.93
CA LYS A 107 6.48 -4.44 -13.51
C LYS A 107 5.51 -5.10 -12.57
N ARG A 108 4.56 -5.84 -13.11
CA ARG A 108 3.68 -6.71 -12.31
C ARG A 108 4.53 -7.54 -11.34
N GLY A 109 4.17 -7.52 -10.07
CA GLY A 109 4.90 -8.21 -9.01
C GLY A 109 5.96 -7.37 -8.31
N ASP A 110 6.28 -6.18 -8.82
CA ASP A 110 7.21 -5.28 -8.13
C ASP A 110 6.58 -4.73 -6.85
N ARG A 111 7.39 -4.64 -5.80
CA ARG A 111 6.98 -4.05 -4.52
C ARG A 111 6.86 -2.55 -4.70
N ILE A 112 5.66 -1.99 -4.45
CA ILE A 112 5.40 -0.57 -4.68
C ILE A 112 5.04 0.20 -3.41
N ALA A 113 4.60 -0.50 -2.37
CA ALA A 113 4.14 0.12 -1.13
C ALA A 113 4.20 -0.90 -0.01
N GLN A 114 3.76 -0.52 1.18
CA GLN A 114 3.72 -1.40 2.33
C GLN A 114 2.50 -1.08 3.20
N LEU A 115 1.96 -2.11 3.86
CA LEU A 115 0.85 -1.99 4.80
C LEU A 115 1.38 -1.97 6.22
N VAL A 116 0.94 -0.97 6.98
CA VAL A 116 1.22 -0.86 8.41
C VAL A 116 -0.11 -0.91 9.14
N PHE A 117 -0.23 -1.83 10.10
CA PHE A 117 -1.47 -2.02 10.85
C PHE A 117 -1.35 -1.38 12.22
N GLN A 118 -2.39 -0.67 12.65
CA GLN A 118 -2.43 -0.02 13.95
C GLN A 118 -3.81 -0.13 14.57
N LYS A 119 -3.87 -0.13 15.89
CA LYS A 119 -5.10 0.14 16.60
C LYS A 119 -5.47 1.60 16.40
N VAL A 120 -6.76 1.88 16.30
CA VAL A 120 -7.24 3.25 16.08
C VAL A 120 -8.25 3.63 17.14
N GLU A 121 -8.07 4.82 17.70
CA GLU A 121 -9.02 5.42 18.62
C GLU A 121 -10.11 6.15 17.84
N ARG A 122 -11.34 6.02 18.30
CA ARG A 122 -12.46 6.79 17.76
C ARG A 122 -12.87 7.83 18.79
N ALA A 123 -12.77 9.10 18.40
CA ALA A 123 -13.11 10.21 19.29
C ALA A 123 -14.63 10.44 19.30
N GLU A 124 -15.15 10.79 20.47
CA GLU A 124 -16.42 11.45 20.59
C GLU A 124 -16.14 12.96 20.64
N PHE A 125 -16.74 13.70 19.72
CA PHE A 125 -16.52 15.14 19.65
C PHE A 125 -17.51 15.84 20.60
N VAL A 126 -16.98 16.58 21.57
CA VAL A 126 -17.76 17.30 22.56
C VAL A 126 -17.41 18.79 22.42
N GLU A 127 -18.45 19.61 22.27
CA GLU A 127 -18.34 21.07 22.19
C GLU A 127 -18.17 21.71 23.57
#